data_ee5fc0ec19932762cccfd5aaaf91cd63
#
_entry.id   ee5fc0ec19932762cccfd5aaaf91cd63
#
_cell.length_a   1.000
_cell.length_b   1.000
_cell.length_c   1.000
_cell.angle_alpha   90.00
_cell.angle_beta   90.00
_cell.angle_gamma   90.00
#
_symmetry.space_group_name_H-M   'P 1'
#
loop_
_entity.id
_entity.type
_entity.pdbx_description
1 polymer ?
#
loop_
_entity_poly.entity_id
_entity_poly.type
_entity_poly.pdbx_seq_one_letter_code
_entity_poly.pdbx_strand_id
1 'polypeptide(L)'
;CFISDGDLARSIFEIEGARECAIEICSFSKIAGFTGTRCGYTIVPKDLKFAASNGTEMSLNAMWNRRQTTKFNGVSYIVQKGAAEVFSKEGMAQCRANIAYYQENARIIADCMEKNNIRYFGGINSPYVWFECPMGMESWEFFDYMLNNIQVVGTPGAGFGDNGKYFFRLTAFGDRHQGKYH
;
A
#
# COMPACT_ATOMS: atom_id res chain seq x y z
N CYS A 1 3.23 -0.15 6.72
CA CYS A 1 3.73 -1.52 6.90
C CYS A 1 5.09 -1.74 6.22
N PHE A 2 5.37 -1.05 5.12
CA PHE A 2 6.65 -1.13 4.41
C PHE A 2 7.65 -0.04 4.83
N ILE A 3 7.30 0.82 5.76
CA ILE A 3 8.18 1.89 6.23
C ILE A 3 9.33 1.26 7.01
N SER A 4 10.55 1.36 6.47
CA SER A 4 11.80 0.94 7.07
C SER A 4 12.61 2.12 7.62
N ASP A 5 12.32 3.31 7.14
CA ASP A 5 12.91 4.55 7.59
C ASP A 5 12.45 4.87 9.02
N GLY A 6 13.39 5.03 9.95
CA GLY A 6 13.11 5.30 11.36
C GLY A 6 12.51 6.68 11.63
N ASP A 7 12.72 7.62 10.71
CA ASP A 7 12.28 9.01 10.85
C ASP A 7 10.85 9.24 10.33
N LEU A 8 10.27 8.23 9.69
CA LEU A 8 8.90 8.32 9.17
C LEU A 8 7.89 7.70 10.12
N ALA A 9 6.82 8.43 10.42
CA ALA A 9 5.68 7.93 11.17
C ALA A 9 5.03 6.73 10.48
N ARG A 10 4.74 5.66 11.24
CA ARG A 10 4.07 4.45 10.74
C ARG A 10 2.56 4.51 10.91
N SER A 11 2.11 5.39 11.79
CA SER A 11 0.71 5.71 12.05
C SER A 11 0.53 7.22 12.09
N ILE A 12 -0.58 7.72 11.57
CA ILE A 12 -0.93 9.14 11.71
C ILE A 12 -0.99 9.56 13.18
N PHE A 13 -1.28 8.63 14.09
CA PHE A 13 -1.41 8.88 15.52
C PHE A 13 -0.07 9.01 16.27
N GLU A 14 1.05 8.85 15.58
CA GLU A 14 2.38 9.23 16.10
C GLU A 14 2.63 10.74 15.97
N ILE A 15 1.78 11.45 15.20
CA ILE A 15 1.85 12.90 15.01
C ILE A 15 1.01 13.57 16.09
N GLU A 16 1.58 14.57 16.75
CA GLU A 16 0.88 15.35 17.79
C GLU A 16 -0.37 16.02 17.22
N GLY A 17 -1.49 16.00 17.96
CA GLY A 17 -2.78 16.54 17.55
C GLY A 17 -3.58 15.67 16.58
N ALA A 18 -3.00 14.64 15.97
CA ALA A 18 -3.71 13.82 14.99
C ALA A 18 -4.96 13.11 15.56
N ARG A 19 -4.96 12.77 16.84
CA ARG A 19 -6.13 12.15 17.49
C ARG A 19 -7.36 13.05 17.54
N GLU A 20 -7.18 14.34 17.42
CA GLU A 20 -8.23 15.36 17.47
C GLU A 20 -8.84 15.65 16.10
N CYS A 21 -8.19 15.25 15.00
CA CYS A 21 -8.62 15.63 13.66
C CYS A 21 -8.51 14.51 12.61
N ALA A 22 -8.00 13.32 12.94
CA ALA A 22 -7.74 12.26 11.96
C ALA A 22 -8.43 10.94 12.29
N ILE A 23 -8.72 10.18 11.25
CA ILE A 23 -9.01 8.73 11.28
C ILE A 23 -7.91 8.00 10.49
N GLU A 24 -7.63 6.76 10.85
CA GLU A 24 -6.66 5.94 10.13
C GLU A 24 -7.35 4.74 9.49
N ILE A 25 -7.12 4.52 8.20
CA ILE A 25 -7.64 3.37 7.46
C ILE A 25 -6.46 2.48 7.09
N CYS A 26 -6.47 1.24 7.57
CA CYS A 26 -5.41 0.28 7.39
C CYS A 26 -5.87 -0.96 6.62
N SER A 27 -4.93 -1.59 5.93
CA SER A 27 -5.20 -2.80 5.16
C SER A 27 -4.19 -3.91 5.49
N PHE A 28 -4.68 -5.13 5.62
CA PHE A 28 -3.84 -6.32 5.72
C PHE A 28 -3.37 -6.85 4.36
N SER A 29 -3.89 -6.30 3.25
CA SER A 29 -3.60 -6.80 1.90
C SER A 29 -2.11 -6.92 1.60
N LYS A 30 -1.31 -5.93 2.02
CA LYS A 30 0.13 -5.87 1.69
C LYS A 30 1.02 -6.31 2.84
N ILE A 31 0.63 -6.05 4.09
CA ILE A 31 1.43 -6.43 5.25
C ILE A 31 1.40 -7.95 5.50
N ALA A 32 0.23 -8.58 5.31
CA ALA A 32 -0.01 -10.00 5.65
C ALA A 32 -0.42 -10.85 4.45
N GLY A 33 -0.32 -10.34 3.22
CA GLY A 33 -0.72 -11.08 2.02
C GLY A 33 -2.23 -11.30 1.89
N PHE A 34 -3.07 -10.53 2.59
CA PHE A 34 -4.53 -10.69 2.60
C PHE A 34 -5.24 -10.10 1.37
N THR A 35 -4.54 -9.96 0.26
CA THR A 35 -5.13 -9.39 -0.97
C THR A 35 -6.38 -10.16 -1.42
N GLY A 36 -6.35 -11.50 -1.40
CA GLY A 36 -7.49 -12.36 -1.70
C GLY A 36 -8.44 -12.57 -0.52
N THR A 37 -7.95 -12.46 0.72
CA THR A 37 -8.72 -12.67 1.96
C THR A 37 -9.64 -11.50 2.29
N ARG A 38 -9.33 -10.28 1.83
CA ARG A 38 -10.13 -9.06 1.95
C ARG A 38 -10.36 -8.61 3.40
N CYS A 39 -9.32 -8.07 4.04
CA CYS A 39 -9.43 -7.52 5.38
C CYS A 39 -8.70 -6.18 5.51
N GLY A 40 -9.32 -5.27 6.20
CA GLY A 40 -8.77 -3.99 6.62
C GLY A 40 -9.48 -3.54 7.89
N TYR A 41 -9.00 -2.47 8.49
CA TYR A 41 -9.61 -1.88 9.69
C TYR A 41 -9.51 -0.35 9.65
N THR A 42 -10.39 0.28 10.41
CA THR A 42 -10.40 1.72 10.58
C THR A 42 -10.28 2.06 12.06
N ILE A 43 -9.39 2.97 12.39
CA ILE A 43 -9.23 3.50 13.75
C ILE A 43 -9.89 4.88 13.77
N VAL A 44 -10.92 5.00 14.60
CA VAL A 44 -11.60 6.28 14.88
C VAL A 44 -11.45 6.55 16.37
N PRO A 45 -10.71 7.58 16.78
CA PRO A 45 -10.54 7.91 18.19
C PRO A 45 -11.90 8.13 18.89
N LYS A 46 -12.05 7.63 20.12
CA LYS A 46 -13.31 7.74 20.87
C LYS A 46 -13.68 9.19 21.15
N ASP A 47 -12.66 10.02 21.36
CA ASP A 47 -12.82 11.41 21.74
C ASP A 47 -12.90 12.36 20.53
N LEU A 48 -12.78 11.82 19.31
CA LEU A 48 -12.86 12.62 18.09
C LEU A 48 -14.29 13.11 17.88
N LYS A 49 -14.44 14.44 17.92
CA LYS A 49 -15.70 15.15 17.77
C LYS A 49 -15.62 16.14 16.63
N PHE A 50 -16.78 16.54 16.13
CA PHE A 50 -16.91 17.59 15.13
C PHE A 50 -18.23 18.33 15.34
N ALA A 51 -18.28 19.57 14.86
CA ALA A 51 -19.50 20.37 14.86
C ALA A 51 -20.31 20.06 13.59
N ALA A 52 -21.57 19.65 13.76
CA ALA A 52 -22.53 19.55 12.66
C ALA A 52 -22.89 20.94 12.16
N SER A 53 -23.56 21.03 10.98
CA SER A 53 -23.96 22.29 10.38
C SER A 53 -24.89 23.18 11.25
N ASN A 54 -25.60 22.57 12.20
CA ASN A 54 -26.43 23.23 13.18
C ASN A 54 -25.68 23.62 14.48
N GLY A 55 -24.37 23.47 14.52
CA GLY A 55 -23.53 23.75 15.70
C GLY A 55 -23.52 22.67 16.79
N THR A 56 -24.26 21.57 16.62
CA THR A 56 -24.26 20.46 17.60
C THR A 56 -22.95 19.69 17.52
N GLU A 57 -22.30 19.49 18.67
CA GLU A 57 -21.12 18.63 18.77
C GLU A 57 -21.51 17.15 18.70
N MET A 58 -20.86 16.40 17.83
CA MET A 58 -21.16 14.99 17.57
C MET A 58 -19.90 14.14 17.66
N SER A 59 -20.01 12.91 18.19
CA SER A 59 -18.93 11.93 18.22
C SER A 59 -18.81 11.23 16.87
N LEU A 60 -17.66 11.38 16.21
CA LEU A 60 -17.38 10.68 14.95
C LEU A 60 -17.28 9.15 15.17
N ASN A 61 -16.72 8.73 16.30
CA ASN A 61 -16.63 7.31 16.65
C ASN A 61 -18.03 6.65 16.77
N ALA A 62 -18.97 7.30 17.46
CA ALA A 62 -20.33 6.78 17.61
C ALA A 62 -21.05 6.68 16.24
N MET A 63 -20.90 7.70 15.39
CA MET A 63 -21.47 7.71 14.04
C MET A 63 -20.85 6.62 13.16
N TRP A 64 -19.51 6.47 13.19
CA TRP A 64 -18.82 5.45 12.43
C TRP A 64 -19.26 4.04 12.85
N ASN A 65 -19.31 3.79 14.17
CA ASN A 65 -19.78 2.52 14.70
C ASN A 65 -21.22 2.20 14.25
N ARG A 66 -22.11 3.18 14.34
CA ARG A 66 -23.51 3.03 13.86
C ARG A 66 -23.56 2.72 12.37
N ARG A 67 -22.78 3.42 11.56
CA ARG A 67 -22.70 3.18 10.12
C ARG A 67 -22.16 1.78 9.82
N GLN A 68 -21.04 1.39 10.44
CA GLN A 68 -20.38 0.11 10.22
C GLN A 68 -21.32 -1.06 10.58
N THR A 69 -21.94 -1.02 11.75
CA THR A 69 -22.82 -2.08 12.22
C THR A 69 -24.15 -2.18 11.45
N THR A 70 -24.55 -1.11 10.76
CA THR A 70 -25.80 -1.09 9.97
C THR A 70 -25.56 -1.46 8.50
N LYS A 71 -24.41 -1.04 7.92
CA LYS A 71 -24.15 -1.17 6.47
C LYS A 71 -23.40 -2.42 6.09
N PHE A 72 -22.52 -2.93 6.96
CA PHE A 72 -21.58 -3.99 6.57
C PHE A 72 -21.40 -5.08 7.63
N ASN A 73 -21.38 -4.78 8.92
CA ASN A 73 -21.10 -5.68 10.06
C ASN A 73 -19.66 -6.20 10.16
N GLY A 74 -18.82 -5.99 9.17
CA GLY A 74 -17.43 -6.45 9.13
C GLY A 74 -17.21 -7.69 8.26
N VAL A 75 -15.95 -8.08 8.13
CA VAL A 75 -15.54 -9.29 7.41
C VAL A 75 -15.86 -10.54 8.24
N SER A 76 -15.79 -11.73 7.64
CA SER A 76 -16.11 -12.98 8.34
C SER A 76 -15.27 -13.17 9.62
N TYR A 77 -15.81 -13.82 10.62
CA TYR A 77 -15.15 -14.05 11.91
C TYR A 77 -13.81 -14.78 11.79
N ILE A 78 -13.71 -15.76 10.90
CA ILE A 78 -12.48 -16.50 10.64
C ILE A 78 -11.39 -15.56 10.12
N VAL A 79 -11.73 -14.67 9.19
CA VAL A 79 -10.81 -13.66 8.65
C VAL A 79 -10.38 -12.67 9.73
N GLN A 80 -11.30 -12.26 10.61
CA GLN A 80 -10.95 -11.37 11.74
C GLN A 80 -9.97 -12.04 12.71
N LYS A 81 -10.14 -13.34 12.99
CA LYS A 81 -9.21 -14.10 13.83
C LYS A 81 -7.83 -14.21 13.19
N GLY A 82 -7.75 -14.54 11.91
CA GLY A 82 -6.48 -14.53 11.18
C GLY A 82 -5.81 -13.16 11.13
N ALA A 83 -6.59 -12.08 10.97
CA ALA A 83 -6.09 -10.71 11.01
C ALA A 83 -5.57 -10.32 12.40
N ALA A 84 -6.22 -10.77 13.48
CA ALA A 84 -5.74 -10.53 14.84
C ALA A 84 -4.39 -11.21 15.09
N GLU A 85 -4.17 -12.40 14.53
CA GLU A 85 -2.92 -13.14 14.66
C GLU A 85 -1.72 -12.43 14.02
N VAL A 86 -1.94 -11.58 13.03
CA VAL A 86 -0.88 -10.73 12.44
C VAL A 86 -0.17 -9.88 13.50
N PHE A 87 -0.86 -9.50 14.57
CA PHE A 87 -0.30 -8.69 15.67
C PHE A 87 0.36 -9.54 16.77
N SER A 88 0.33 -10.86 16.70
CA SER A 88 1.11 -11.71 17.59
C SER A 88 2.62 -11.53 17.29
N LYS A 89 3.47 -11.95 18.24
CA LYS A 89 4.93 -11.90 18.04
C LYS A 89 5.37 -12.72 16.83
N GLU A 90 4.77 -13.89 16.66
CA GLU A 90 5.07 -14.80 15.55
C GLU A 90 4.50 -14.27 14.23
N GLY A 91 3.25 -13.88 14.18
CA GLY A 91 2.61 -13.31 12.98
C GLY A 91 3.34 -12.07 12.48
N MET A 92 3.72 -11.18 13.38
CA MET A 92 4.49 -10.00 13.03
C MET A 92 5.90 -10.35 12.51
N ALA A 93 6.55 -11.36 13.08
CA ALA A 93 7.86 -11.82 12.60
C ALA A 93 7.77 -12.38 11.17
N GLN A 94 6.76 -13.19 10.87
CA GLN A 94 6.50 -13.71 9.52
C GLN A 94 6.20 -12.58 8.52
N CYS A 95 5.36 -11.63 8.89
CA CYS A 95 5.06 -10.46 8.05
C CYS A 95 6.33 -9.65 7.75
N ARG A 96 7.19 -9.41 8.74
CA ARG A 96 8.45 -8.68 8.56
C ARG A 96 9.42 -9.42 7.63
N ALA A 97 9.50 -10.76 7.73
CA ALA A 97 10.33 -11.56 6.82
C ALA A 97 9.87 -11.42 5.36
N ASN A 98 8.56 -11.48 5.11
CA ASN A 98 8.00 -11.26 3.78
C ASN A 98 8.24 -9.83 3.28
N ILE A 99 8.07 -8.83 4.14
CA ILE A 99 8.32 -7.42 3.79
C ILE A 99 9.80 -7.23 3.43
N ALA A 100 10.72 -7.79 4.19
CA ALA A 100 12.16 -7.72 3.88
C ALA A 100 12.49 -8.33 2.51
N TYR A 101 11.86 -9.46 2.15
CA TYR A 101 12.00 -10.06 0.82
C TYR A 101 11.52 -9.12 -0.29
N TYR A 102 10.37 -8.47 -0.11
CA TYR A 102 9.84 -7.52 -1.10
C TYR A 102 10.65 -6.22 -1.17
N GLN A 103 11.19 -5.76 -0.05
CA GLN A 103 12.09 -4.61 -0.03
C GLN A 103 13.38 -4.89 -0.80
N GLU A 104 13.94 -6.08 -0.68
CA GLU A 104 15.11 -6.50 -1.46
C GLU A 104 14.79 -6.55 -2.96
N ASN A 105 13.62 -7.07 -3.35
CA ASN A 105 13.17 -7.04 -4.75
C ASN A 105 13.04 -5.60 -5.26
N ALA A 106 12.45 -4.71 -4.46
CA ALA A 106 12.31 -3.30 -4.82
C ALA A 106 13.66 -2.61 -5.00
N ARG A 107 14.64 -2.94 -4.13
CA ARG A 107 16.01 -2.43 -4.24
C ARG A 107 16.68 -2.87 -5.54
N ILE A 108 16.52 -4.13 -5.93
CA ILE A 108 17.06 -4.64 -7.20
C ILE A 108 16.49 -3.86 -8.40
N ILE A 109 15.18 -3.57 -8.38
CA ILE A 109 14.53 -2.78 -9.43
C ILE A 109 15.08 -1.33 -9.40
N ALA A 110 15.17 -0.71 -8.23
CA ALA A 110 15.66 0.65 -8.06
C ALA A 110 17.13 0.78 -8.53
N ASP A 111 18.00 -0.14 -8.13
CA ASP A 111 19.40 -0.20 -8.57
C ASP A 111 19.51 -0.30 -10.12
N CYS A 112 18.59 -1.00 -10.76
CA CYS A 112 18.52 -1.09 -12.20
C CYS A 112 18.14 0.27 -12.82
N MET A 113 17.19 0.99 -12.25
CA MET A 113 16.80 2.33 -12.71
C MET A 113 17.95 3.30 -12.58
N GLU A 114 18.68 3.30 -11.45
CA GLU A 114 19.85 4.14 -11.23
C GLU A 114 20.96 3.88 -12.24
N LYS A 115 21.32 2.61 -12.46
CA LYS A 115 22.35 2.21 -13.42
C LYS A 115 22.06 2.65 -14.85
N ASN A 116 20.78 2.78 -15.19
CA ASN A 116 20.34 3.18 -16.53
C ASN A 116 19.92 4.66 -16.60
N ASN A 117 20.18 5.45 -15.55
CA ASN A 117 19.78 6.86 -15.45
C ASN A 117 18.27 7.09 -15.70
N ILE A 118 17.43 6.16 -15.30
CA ILE A 118 15.97 6.27 -15.38
C ILE A 118 15.48 6.96 -14.10
N ARG A 119 14.72 8.04 -14.25
CA ARG A 119 14.11 8.74 -13.14
C ARG A 119 13.02 7.87 -12.52
N TYR A 120 13.08 7.66 -11.20
CA TYR A 120 12.10 6.84 -10.48
C TYR A 120 11.77 7.39 -9.10
N PHE A 121 10.70 6.83 -8.51
CA PHE A 121 10.20 7.14 -7.18
C PHE A 121 9.74 5.84 -6.50
N GLY A 122 9.80 5.79 -5.17
CA GLY A 122 9.40 4.62 -4.39
C GLY A 122 10.51 3.59 -4.24
N GLY A 123 10.15 2.35 -3.92
CA GLY A 123 11.11 1.25 -3.76
C GLY A 123 11.81 1.18 -2.38
N ILE A 124 11.73 2.20 -1.53
CA ILE A 124 12.32 2.22 -0.18
C ILE A 124 11.26 1.85 0.86
N ASN A 125 10.24 2.71 1.02
CA ASN A 125 9.14 2.52 1.97
C ASN A 125 7.86 2.01 1.27
N SER A 126 8.02 1.41 0.09
CA SER A 126 6.93 0.91 -0.75
C SER A 126 7.43 -0.26 -1.59
N PRO A 127 6.59 -1.28 -1.83
CA PRO A 127 6.90 -2.37 -2.75
C PRO A 127 6.68 -1.98 -4.22
N TYR A 128 6.38 -0.72 -4.49
CA TYR A 128 6.16 -0.20 -5.83
C TYR A 128 7.29 0.72 -6.24
N VAL A 129 7.74 0.56 -7.48
CA VAL A 129 8.68 1.47 -8.15
C VAL A 129 7.93 2.14 -9.29
N TRP A 130 7.85 3.46 -9.22
CA TRP A 130 7.21 4.33 -10.19
C TRP A 130 8.30 5.05 -10.96
N PHE A 131 8.37 4.88 -12.28
CA PHE A 131 9.46 5.42 -13.08
C PHE A 131 8.98 6.02 -14.38
N GLU A 132 9.79 6.93 -14.93
CA GLU A 132 9.55 7.56 -16.22
C GLU A 132 9.84 6.57 -17.36
N CYS A 133 8.91 6.46 -18.32
CA CYS A 133 9.08 5.55 -19.44
C CYS A 133 10.30 5.94 -20.27
N PRO A 134 11.22 5.00 -20.55
CA PRO A 134 12.38 5.29 -21.39
C PRO A 134 11.99 5.73 -22.80
N MET A 135 12.92 6.40 -23.50
CA MET A 135 12.80 6.80 -24.91
C MET A 135 11.62 7.75 -25.19
N GLY A 136 11.05 8.38 -24.17
CA GLY A 136 9.92 9.30 -24.33
C GLY A 136 8.61 8.63 -24.67
N MET A 137 8.51 7.30 -24.50
CA MET A 137 7.29 6.53 -24.78
C MET A 137 6.15 6.92 -23.83
N GLU A 138 4.92 6.86 -24.34
CA GLU A 138 3.74 6.88 -23.49
C GLU A 138 3.58 5.54 -22.77
N SER A 139 2.91 5.55 -21.63
CA SER A 139 2.86 4.37 -20.74
C SER A 139 2.20 3.13 -21.36
N TRP A 140 1.24 3.29 -22.25
CA TRP A 140 0.65 2.16 -22.98
C TRP A 140 1.56 1.64 -24.10
N GLU A 141 2.26 2.52 -24.79
CA GLU A 141 3.28 2.13 -25.78
C GLU A 141 4.40 1.35 -25.10
N PHE A 142 4.86 1.82 -23.93
CA PHE A 142 5.86 1.13 -23.13
C PHE A 142 5.34 -0.21 -22.59
N PHE A 143 4.06 -0.32 -22.24
CA PHE A 143 3.43 -1.59 -21.86
C PHE A 143 3.55 -2.62 -22.99
N ASP A 144 3.16 -2.24 -24.20
CA ASP A 144 3.24 -3.12 -25.38
C ASP A 144 4.70 -3.49 -25.68
N TYR A 145 5.63 -2.54 -25.55
CA TYR A 145 7.06 -2.81 -25.71
C TYR A 145 7.55 -3.86 -24.72
N MET A 146 7.26 -3.71 -23.43
CA MET A 146 7.64 -4.64 -22.37
C MET A 146 7.03 -6.03 -22.58
N LEU A 147 5.75 -6.09 -22.90
CA LEU A 147 5.04 -7.35 -23.13
C LEU A 147 5.61 -8.10 -24.33
N ASN A 148 5.77 -7.43 -25.47
CA ASN A 148 6.16 -8.09 -26.72
C ASN A 148 7.64 -8.45 -26.79
N ASN A 149 8.54 -7.68 -26.15
CA ASN A 149 9.98 -7.89 -26.26
C ASN A 149 10.58 -8.70 -25.11
N ILE A 150 10.05 -8.56 -23.89
CA ILE A 150 10.62 -9.21 -22.70
C ILE A 150 9.58 -9.96 -21.85
N GLN A 151 8.33 -10.03 -22.30
CA GLN A 151 7.23 -10.77 -21.64
C GLN A 151 6.98 -10.35 -20.19
N VAL A 152 7.23 -9.08 -19.88
CA VAL A 152 6.99 -8.49 -18.55
C VAL A 152 5.73 -7.64 -18.58
N VAL A 153 4.86 -7.87 -17.60
CA VAL A 153 3.64 -7.10 -17.38
C VAL A 153 3.80 -6.18 -16.18
N GLY A 154 3.64 -4.89 -16.40
CA GLY A 154 3.57 -3.88 -15.34
C GLY A 154 2.30 -3.05 -15.45
N THR A 155 2.24 -1.91 -14.79
CA THR A 155 1.04 -1.06 -14.80
C THR A 155 1.34 0.27 -15.48
N PRO A 156 0.67 0.57 -16.62
CA PRO A 156 0.78 1.88 -17.27
C PRO A 156 0.33 3.01 -16.33
N GLY A 157 1.11 4.06 -16.27
CA GLY A 157 0.84 5.19 -15.39
C GLY A 157 -0.42 5.98 -15.76
N ALA A 158 -0.80 5.99 -17.04
CA ALA A 158 -2.07 6.58 -17.49
C ALA A 158 -3.30 6.01 -16.77
N GLY A 159 -3.22 4.77 -16.26
CA GLY A 159 -4.28 4.17 -15.43
C GLY A 159 -4.48 4.85 -14.06
N PHE A 160 -3.57 5.74 -13.65
CA PHE A 160 -3.64 6.53 -12.41
C PHE A 160 -4.01 8.00 -12.66
N GLY A 161 -4.28 8.39 -13.89
CA GLY A 161 -4.64 9.74 -14.31
C GLY A 161 -3.64 10.34 -15.30
N ASP A 162 -3.97 11.51 -15.85
CA ASP A 162 -3.24 12.16 -16.95
C ASP A 162 -1.76 12.43 -16.65
N ASN A 163 -1.45 12.77 -15.39
CA ASN A 163 -0.07 13.00 -14.94
C ASN A 163 0.80 11.74 -15.01
N GLY A 164 0.19 10.55 -15.09
CA GLY A 164 0.87 9.27 -15.24
C GLY A 164 1.18 8.87 -16.68
N LYS A 165 0.82 9.70 -17.67
CA LYS A 165 0.89 9.36 -19.11
C LYS A 165 2.27 8.84 -19.55
N TYR A 166 3.35 9.36 -19.01
CA TYR A 166 4.73 9.01 -19.33
C TYR A 166 5.43 8.21 -18.22
N PHE A 167 4.65 7.62 -17.31
CA PHE A 167 5.18 6.83 -16.20
C PHE A 167 4.70 5.39 -16.25
N PHE A 168 5.46 4.53 -15.58
CA PHE A 168 5.14 3.12 -15.47
C PHE A 168 5.40 2.62 -14.06
N ARG A 169 4.63 1.64 -13.59
CA ARG A 169 4.79 1.07 -12.26
C ARG A 169 5.16 -0.39 -12.33
N LEU A 170 6.27 -0.74 -11.70
CA LEU A 170 6.61 -2.11 -11.35
C LEU A 170 6.30 -2.41 -9.89
N THR A 171 6.14 -3.68 -9.58
CA THR A 171 5.86 -4.18 -8.24
C THR A 171 6.90 -5.20 -7.82
N ALA A 172 7.28 -5.16 -6.56
CA ALA A 172 8.28 -6.03 -5.96
C ALA A 172 7.70 -7.32 -5.35
N PHE A 173 6.43 -7.64 -5.57
CA PHE A 173 5.77 -8.81 -4.99
C PHE A 173 6.09 -10.13 -5.70
N GLY A 174 6.78 -10.09 -6.83
CA GLY A 174 7.13 -11.28 -7.60
C GLY A 174 8.15 -12.17 -6.89
N ASP A 175 8.18 -13.45 -7.28
CA ASP A 175 9.24 -14.36 -6.89
C ASP A 175 10.45 -14.17 -7.82
N ARG A 176 11.55 -13.64 -7.26
CA ARG A 176 12.80 -13.41 -8.01
C ARG A 176 13.49 -14.66 -8.50
N HIS A 177 13.09 -15.84 -8.02
CA HIS A 177 13.67 -17.12 -8.46
C HIS A 177 12.93 -17.71 -9.66
N GLN A 178 11.67 -17.33 -9.90
CA GLN A 178 10.90 -17.82 -11.06
C GLN A 178 11.32 -17.17 -12.39
N GLY A 179 11.96 -16.01 -12.38
CA GLY A 179 12.47 -15.35 -13.59
C GLY A 179 13.70 -15.98 -14.25
N LYS A 180 14.16 -17.15 -13.79
CA LYS A 180 15.34 -17.86 -14.33
C LYS A 180 15.01 -18.96 -15.35
N TYR A 181 13.76 -19.12 -15.74
CA TYR A 181 13.31 -20.24 -16.58
C TYR A 181 12.81 -19.84 -17.97
N HIS A 182 13.27 -18.71 -18.50
CA HIS A 182 12.99 -18.38 -19.92
C HIS A 182 14.21 -17.79 -20.61
#